data_a6a8129c4a24f32368435eb8914632a4
#
_entry.id   a6a8129c4a24f32368435eb8914632a4
#
_cell.length_a   1.000
_cell.length_b   1.000
_cell.length_c   1.000
_cell.angle_alpha   90.00
_cell.angle_beta   90.00
_cell.angle_gamma   90.00
#
_symmetry.space_group_name_H-M   'P 1'
#
loop_
_entity.id
_entity.type
_entity.pdbx_description
1 polymer ?
#
loop_
_entity_poly.entity_id
_entity_poly.type
_entity_poly.pdbx_seq_one_letter_code
_entity_poly.pdbx_strand_id
1 'polypeptide(L)'
;MNAQSGFCDGCFRKIDEIAEWSAYEDAAKRSVLARIPSRRQGARVVMLGESFEATLALPADSIREFATLVNDTNPLHHDEAYARASRFGALIASGTQPTAHLMAMIADHFARYAQPLGLEFGIKLTRAVKAGDVLTMRWQVIEAKWKASLGGDLTKLEGGAQNQLGENVMKATATIVVMPKETAP
;
A
#
# COMPACT_ATOMS: atom_id res chain seq x y z
N MET A 1 7.18 27.10 -0.30
CA MET A 1 8.40 26.62 -1.01
C MET A 1 8.95 25.45 -0.24
N ASN A 2 9.21 24.36 -0.92
CA ASN A 2 9.80 23.17 -0.33
C ASN A 2 11.30 23.41 -0.05
N ALA A 3 11.72 23.21 1.19
CA ALA A 3 13.09 23.50 1.61
C ALA A 3 14.15 22.56 0.98
N GLN A 4 13.74 21.35 0.59
CA GLN A 4 14.63 20.35 0.00
C GLN A 4 14.73 20.50 -1.52
N SER A 5 13.59 20.71 -2.21
CA SER A 5 13.54 20.79 -3.68
C SER A 5 13.72 22.20 -4.23
N GLY A 6 13.51 23.22 -3.43
CA GLY A 6 13.50 24.63 -3.86
C GLY A 6 12.31 25.02 -4.73
N PHE A 7 11.31 24.13 -4.87
CA PHE A 7 10.11 24.38 -5.68
C PHE A 7 8.89 24.69 -4.80
N CYS A 8 7.89 25.33 -5.37
CA CYS A 8 6.59 25.53 -4.74
C CYS A 8 5.85 24.19 -4.62
N ASP A 9 5.39 23.82 -3.43
CA ASP A 9 4.67 22.57 -3.18
C ASP A 9 3.37 22.43 -3.98
N GLY A 10 2.75 23.54 -4.37
CA GLY A 10 1.51 23.54 -5.15
C GLY A 10 1.73 23.49 -6.67
N CYS A 11 2.70 24.23 -7.21
CA CYS A 11 2.85 24.42 -8.65
C CYS A 11 4.22 23.99 -9.23
N PHE A 12 5.17 23.56 -8.40
CA PHE A 12 6.51 23.10 -8.78
C PHE A 12 7.36 24.13 -9.55
N ARG A 13 7.01 25.42 -9.47
CA ARG A 13 7.83 26.51 -9.97
C ARG A 13 8.84 26.93 -8.91
N LYS A 14 9.96 27.52 -9.33
CA LYS A 14 10.89 28.22 -8.43
C LYS A 14 10.29 29.54 -7.97
N ILE A 15 10.84 30.13 -6.92
CA ILE A 15 10.35 31.41 -6.38
C ILE A 15 10.48 32.55 -7.40
N ASP A 16 11.59 32.63 -8.11
CA ASP A 16 11.85 33.56 -9.19
C ASP A 16 10.84 33.39 -10.35
N GLU A 17 10.59 32.15 -10.79
CA GLU A 17 9.60 31.85 -11.82
C GLU A 17 8.16 32.23 -11.41
N ILE A 18 7.87 32.27 -10.11
CA ILE A 18 6.57 32.73 -9.59
C ILE A 18 6.53 34.25 -9.57
N ALA A 19 7.58 34.91 -9.06
CA ALA A 19 7.65 36.36 -8.92
C ALA A 19 7.61 37.07 -10.28
N GLU A 20 8.29 36.52 -11.28
CA GLU A 20 8.41 37.12 -12.61
C GLU A 20 7.34 36.61 -13.59
N TRP A 21 6.41 35.77 -13.16
CA TRP A 21 5.45 35.10 -14.05
C TRP A 21 4.62 36.05 -14.93
N SER A 22 4.23 37.20 -14.36
CA SER A 22 3.45 38.20 -15.11
C SER A 22 4.27 38.90 -16.18
N ALA A 23 5.58 38.98 -15.99
CA ALA A 23 6.52 39.64 -16.92
C ALA A 23 7.01 38.67 -18.04
N TYR A 24 6.85 37.37 -17.85
CA TYR A 24 7.30 36.37 -18.86
C TYR A 24 6.46 36.45 -20.12
N GLU A 25 7.14 36.40 -21.26
CA GLU A 25 6.52 36.15 -22.54
C GLU A 25 6.04 34.69 -22.66
N ASP A 26 5.15 34.40 -23.61
CA ASP A 26 4.54 33.08 -23.78
C ASP A 26 5.56 31.95 -24.01
N ALA A 27 6.66 32.24 -24.72
CA ALA A 27 7.74 31.27 -24.93
C ALA A 27 8.42 30.86 -23.64
N ALA A 28 8.72 31.83 -22.76
CA ALA A 28 9.31 31.60 -21.44
C ALA A 28 8.33 30.85 -20.53
N LYS A 29 7.06 31.22 -20.52
CA LYS A 29 6.00 30.50 -19.78
C LYS A 29 5.91 29.04 -20.21
N ARG A 30 5.88 28.75 -21.54
CA ARG A 30 5.88 27.39 -22.06
C ARG A 30 7.12 26.60 -21.64
N SER A 31 8.30 27.22 -21.65
CA SER A 31 9.54 26.59 -21.22
C SER A 31 9.54 26.21 -19.74
N VAL A 32 8.99 27.05 -18.88
CA VAL A 32 8.81 26.73 -17.45
C VAL A 32 7.82 25.60 -17.27
N LEU A 33 6.65 25.67 -17.93
CA LEU A 33 5.60 24.65 -17.83
C LEU A 33 6.08 23.28 -18.31
N ALA A 34 6.91 23.21 -19.36
CA ALA A 34 7.50 21.96 -19.86
C ALA A 34 8.43 21.26 -18.85
N ARG A 35 9.01 22.01 -17.90
CA ARG A 35 9.87 21.47 -16.83
C ARG A 35 9.09 20.98 -15.59
N ILE A 36 7.83 21.37 -15.45
CA ILE A 36 7.02 21.00 -14.26
C ILE A 36 6.82 19.50 -14.14
N PRO A 37 6.54 18.71 -15.19
CA PRO A 37 6.39 17.26 -15.07
C PRO A 37 7.62 16.56 -14.47
N SER A 38 8.83 16.91 -14.93
CA SER A 38 10.07 16.32 -14.38
C SER A 38 10.36 16.76 -12.95
N ARG A 39 10.08 18.02 -12.61
CA ARG A 39 10.21 18.52 -11.23
C ARG A 39 9.20 17.84 -10.28
N ARG A 40 7.98 17.62 -10.77
CA ARG A 40 6.94 16.90 -10.03
C ARG A 40 7.33 15.44 -9.79
N GLN A 41 7.95 14.77 -10.77
CA GLN A 41 8.46 13.41 -10.62
C GLN A 41 9.62 13.33 -9.60
N GLY A 42 10.54 14.28 -9.61
CA GLY A 42 11.66 14.35 -8.65
C GLY A 42 11.26 14.69 -7.21
N ALA A 43 10.05 15.25 -7.02
CA ALA A 43 9.52 15.58 -5.68
C ALA A 43 8.63 14.46 -5.11
N ARG A 44 8.30 13.42 -5.88
CA ARG A 44 7.49 12.30 -5.42
C ARG A 44 8.33 11.30 -4.65
N VAL A 45 7.78 10.83 -3.55
CA VAL A 45 8.35 9.73 -2.76
C VAL A 45 7.96 8.39 -3.37
N VAL A 46 6.75 8.31 -3.97
CA VAL A 46 6.17 7.07 -4.50
C VAL A 46 6.02 7.14 -6.01
N MET A 47 6.35 6.06 -6.70
CA MET A 47 6.18 5.93 -8.15
C MET A 47 4.79 5.39 -8.50
N LEU A 48 4.10 6.07 -9.44
CA LEU A 48 2.84 5.57 -9.98
C LEU A 48 3.09 4.25 -10.74
N GLY A 49 2.26 3.23 -10.49
CA GLY A 49 2.42 1.90 -11.07
C GLY A 49 3.40 1.01 -10.31
N GLU A 50 4.10 1.52 -9.28
CA GLU A 50 4.94 0.71 -8.41
C GLU A 50 4.15 -0.46 -7.84
N SER A 51 4.72 -1.67 -7.90
CA SER A 51 4.07 -2.87 -7.43
C SER A 51 5.02 -3.76 -6.65
N PHE A 52 4.49 -4.48 -5.68
CA PHE A 52 5.25 -5.41 -4.86
C PHE A 52 4.41 -6.62 -4.50
N GLU A 53 5.10 -7.73 -4.27
CA GLU A 53 4.50 -9.03 -4.10
C GLU A 53 5.18 -9.80 -2.96
N ALA A 54 4.43 -10.66 -2.30
CA ALA A 54 4.95 -11.59 -1.30
C ALA A 54 4.12 -12.89 -1.31
N THR A 55 4.74 -13.94 -0.81
CA THR A 55 4.10 -15.25 -0.65
C THR A 55 3.86 -15.52 0.83
N LEU A 56 2.69 -16.07 1.16
CA LEU A 56 2.30 -16.47 2.50
C LEU A 56 1.84 -17.93 2.49
N ALA A 57 2.58 -18.82 3.13
CA ALA A 57 2.15 -20.17 3.40
C ALA A 57 1.33 -20.22 4.70
N LEU A 58 0.24 -20.96 4.70
CA LEU A 58 -0.70 -21.07 5.83
C LEU A 58 -0.84 -22.53 6.31
N PRO A 59 0.18 -23.10 6.98
CA PRO A 59 0.07 -24.41 7.61
C PRO A 59 -0.95 -24.36 8.76
N ALA A 60 -1.53 -25.51 9.11
CA ALA A 60 -2.55 -25.63 10.15
C ALA A 60 -2.13 -25.01 11.50
N ASP A 61 -0.86 -25.17 11.89
CA ASP A 61 -0.37 -24.66 13.14
C ASP A 61 -0.33 -23.12 13.14
N SER A 62 0.14 -22.48 12.05
CA SER A 62 0.12 -21.03 11.89
C SER A 62 -1.30 -20.46 12.00
N ILE A 63 -2.30 -21.18 11.48
CA ILE A 63 -3.72 -20.77 11.57
C ILE A 63 -4.18 -20.76 13.01
N ARG A 64 -3.89 -21.83 13.78
CA ARG A 64 -4.26 -21.95 15.21
C ARG A 64 -3.56 -20.90 16.07
N GLU A 65 -2.25 -20.75 15.86
CA GLU A 65 -1.43 -19.78 16.58
C GLU A 65 -1.94 -18.35 16.40
N PHE A 66 -2.19 -17.97 15.15
CA PHE A 66 -2.71 -16.63 14.84
C PHE A 66 -4.10 -16.42 15.44
N ALA A 67 -5.03 -17.36 15.27
CA ALA A 67 -6.37 -17.26 15.84
C ALA A 67 -6.33 -17.15 17.37
N THR A 68 -5.45 -17.90 18.02
CA THR A 68 -5.20 -17.80 19.47
C THR A 68 -4.66 -16.43 19.85
N LEU A 69 -3.68 -15.91 19.12
CA LEU A 69 -3.06 -14.62 19.37
C LEU A 69 -4.07 -13.46 19.33
N VAL A 70 -5.04 -13.52 18.41
CA VAL A 70 -6.07 -12.47 18.25
C VAL A 70 -7.36 -12.78 19.04
N ASN A 71 -7.38 -13.81 19.87
CA ASN A 71 -8.54 -14.28 20.63
C ASN A 71 -9.75 -14.65 19.74
N ASP A 72 -9.51 -15.16 18.54
CA ASP A 72 -10.55 -15.71 17.66
C ASP A 72 -10.77 -17.18 18.04
N THR A 73 -11.82 -17.44 18.82
CA THR A 73 -12.14 -18.77 19.35
C THR A 73 -13.04 -19.61 18.44
N ASN A 74 -13.26 -19.17 17.19
CA ASN A 74 -14.10 -19.90 16.24
C ASN A 74 -13.50 -21.28 15.96
N PRO A 75 -14.24 -22.38 16.19
CA PRO A 75 -13.72 -23.75 16.02
C PRO A 75 -13.24 -24.07 14.60
N LEU A 76 -13.69 -23.34 13.60
CA LEU A 76 -13.20 -23.48 12.21
C LEU A 76 -11.70 -23.20 12.08
N HIS A 77 -11.07 -22.50 13.02
CA HIS A 77 -9.65 -22.16 13.03
C HIS A 77 -8.82 -23.06 13.97
N HIS A 78 -9.48 -23.86 14.82
CA HIS A 78 -8.81 -24.62 15.89
C HIS A 78 -9.05 -26.14 15.80
N ASP A 79 -10.28 -26.56 15.53
CA ASP A 79 -10.72 -27.94 15.57
C ASP A 79 -10.84 -28.54 14.18
N GLU A 80 -9.92 -29.46 13.84
CA GLU A 80 -9.91 -30.11 12.54
C GLU A 80 -11.14 -31.00 12.30
N ALA A 81 -11.64 -31.66 13.33
CA ALA A 81 -12.80 -32.53 13.18
C ALA A 81 -14.06 -31.70 12.89
N TYR A 82 -14.25 -30.62 13.62
CA TYR A 82 -15.31 -29.66 13.39
C TYR A 82 -15.21 -29.03 11.98
N ALA A 83 -14.02 -28.54 11.63
CA ALA A 83 -13.79 -27.87 10.33
C ALA A 83 -14.00 -28.84 9.16
N ARG A 84 -13.56 -30.11 9.30
CA ARG A 84 -13.75 -31.17 8.29
C ARG A 84 -15.22 -31.52 8.09
N ALA A 85 -16.03 -31.51 9.16
CA ALA A 85 -17.47 -31.73 9.10
C ALA A 85 -18.25 -30.52 8.56
N SER A 86 -17.64 -29.35 8.49
CA SER A 86 -18.25 -28.12 7.98
C SER A 86 -18.29 -28.08 6.44
N ARG A 87 -19.00 -27.09 5.90
CA ARG A 87 -19.02 -26.84 4.44
C ARG A 87 -17.63 -26.56 3.83
N PHE A 88 -16.62 -26.26 4.64
CA PHE A 88 -15.27 -25.97 4.17
C PHE A 88 -14.43 -27.22 3.95
N GLY A 89 -14.75 -28.31 4.66
CA GLY A 89 -14.08 -29.61 4.51
C GLY A 89 -12.65 -29.65 5.04
N ALA A 90 -12.16 -28.56 5.63
CA ALA A 90 -10.81 -28.44 6.20
C ALA A 90 -10.74 -27.26 7.17
N LEU A 91 -9.72 -27.24 8.01
CA LEU A 91 -9.37 -26.06 8.81
C LEU A 91 -9.17 -24.83 7.89
N ILE A 92 -9.71 -23.69 8.26
CA ILE A 92 -9.55 -22.43 7.52
C ILE A 92 -8.89 -21.36 8.38
N ALA A 93 -8.16 -20.45 7.73
CA ALA A 93 -7.59 -19.29 8.41
C ALA A 93 -8.69 -18.31 8.85
N SER A 94 -8.50 -17.68 10.03
CA SER A 94 -9.24 -16.46 10.34
C SER A 94 -9.00 -15.43 9.26
N GLY A 95 -10.05 -14.76 8.78
CA GLY A 95 -9.93 -13.75 7.73
C GLY A 95 -8.99 -12.60 8.09
N THR A 96 -8.78 -12.38 9.38
CA THR A 96 -7.84 -11.38 9.91
C THR A 96 -6.38 -11.76 9.65
N GLN A 97 -6.03 -13.04 9.58
CA GLN A 97 -4.64 -13.48 9.36
C GLN A 97 -4.09 -13.04 7.99
N PRO A 98 -4.66 -13.46 6.85
CA PRO A 98 -4.16 -12.99 5.55
C PRO A 98 -4.33 -11.48 5.37
N THR A 99 -5.35 -10.88 6.00
CA THR A 99 -5.55 -9.42 6.00
C THR A 99 -4.38 -8.70 6.68
N ALA A 100 -3.97 -9.13 7.87
CA ALA A 100 -2.85 -8.53 8.60
C ALA A 100 -1.54 -8.62 7.80
N HIS A 101 -1.26 -9.77 7.19
CA HIS A 101 -0.07 -9.95 6.35
C HIS A 101 -0.11 -9.04 5.11
N LEU A 102 -1.26 -8.94 4.42
CA LEU A 102 -1.42 -8.07 3.25
C LEU A 102 -1.21 -6.60 3.62
N MET A 103 -1.76 -6.14 4.74
CA MET A 103 -1.56 -4.77 5.22
C MET A 103 -0.10 -4.49 5.62
N ALA A 104 0.54 -5.43 6.31
CA ALA A 104 1.94 -5.30 6.75
C ALA A 104 2.92 -5.17 5.59
N MET A 105 2.64 -5.78 4.43
CA MET A 105 3.46 -5.66 3.22
C MET A 105 3.65 -4.21 2.78
N ILE A 106 2.64 -3.35 2.95
CA ILE A 106 2.73 -1.93 2.59
C ILE A 106 3.79 -1.25 3.46
N ALA A 107 3.73 -1.47 4.77
CA ALA A 107 4.71 -0.91 5.70
C ALA A 107 6.12 -1.43 5.41
N ASP A 108 6.29 -2.74 5.21
CA ASP A 108 7.60 -3.34 4.90
C ASP A 108 8.19 -2.78 3.60
N HIS A 109 7.37 -2.66 2.55
CA HIS A 109 7.83 -2.19 1.26
C HIS A 109 8.32 -0.74 1.31
N PHE A 110 7.48 0.18 1.78
CA PHE A 110 7.80 1.61 1.77
C PHE A 110 8.81 2.00 2.87
N ALA A 111 8.84 1.29 4.01
CA ALA A 111 9.80 1.58 5.09
C ALA A 111 11.28 1.42 4.67
N ARG A 112 11.56 0.73 3.58
CA ARG A 112 12.91 0.59 3.02
C ARG A 112 13.50 1.93 2.58
N TYR A 113 12.68 2.84 2.05
CA TYR A 113 13.14 4.10 1.49
C TYR A 113 12.35 5.34 1.95
N ALA A 114 11.24 5.18 2.67
CA ALA A 114 10.33 6.23 3.07
C ALA A 114 9.71 5.93 4.43
N GLN A 115 8.77 6.77 4.88
CA GLN A 115 8.02 6.61 6.12
C GLN A 115 6.53 6.49 5.79
N PRO A 116 5.97 5.27 5.72
CA PRO A 116 4.55 5.05 5.42
C PRO A 116 3.69 5.17 6.68
N LEU A 117 2.47 5.74 6.52
CA LEU A 117 1.38 5.69 7.50
C LEU A 117 0.10 5.25 6.82
N GLY A 118 -0.54 4.20 7.33
CA GLY A 118 -1.85 3.75 6.88
C GLY A 118 -2.95 4.69 7.34
N LEU A 119 -3.87 5.04 6.46
CA LEU A 119 -5.03 5.88 6.75
C LEU A 119 -6.34 5.12 6.64
N GLU A 120 -6.48 4.32 5.58
CA GLU A 120 -7.71 3.59 5.29
C GLU A 120 -7.39 2.27 4.60
N PHE A 121 -8.13 1.21 4.95
CA PHE A 121 -8.04 -0.09 4.30
C PHE A 121 -9.45 -0.63 4.03
N GLY A 122 -9.69 -1.01 2.77
CA GLY A 122 -10.88 -1.73 2.36
C GLY A 122 -10.52 -3.17 2.03
N ILE A 123 -11.14 -4.16 2.71
CA ILE A 123 -10.86 -5.58 2.50
C ILE A 123 -12.15 -6.31 2.15
N LYS A 124 -12.09 -7.10 1.08
CA LYS A 124 -13.16 -8.03 0.69
C LYS A 124 -12.62 -9.44 0.63
N LEU A 125 -13.00 -10.28 1.58
CA LEU A 125 -12.73 -11.71 1.56
C LEU A 125 -13.70 -12.37 0.58
N THR A 126 -13.16 -13.04 -0.43
CA THR A 126 -13.96 -13.61 -1.53
C THR A 126 -14.05 -15.13 -1.46
N ARG A 127 -13.11 -15.77 -0.75
CA ARG A 127 -13.03 -17.23 -0.60
C ARG A 127 -12.33 -17.57 0.73
N ALA A 128 -12.74 -18.67 1.36
CA ALA A 128 -12.03 -19.18 2.55
C ALA A 128 -10.63 -19.64 2.16
N VAL A 129 -9.66 -19.31 2.98
CA VAL A 129 -8.28 -19.77 2.87
C VAL A 129 -8.12 -21.00 3.75
N LYS A 130 -7.73 -22.12 3.19
CA LYS A 130 -7.62 -23.42 3.87
C LYS A 130 -6.21 -23.67 4.40
N ALA A 131 -6.11 -24.52 5.41
CA ALA A 131 -4.83 -25.03 5.86
C ALA A 131 -4.09 -25.71 4.70
N GLY A 132 -2.82 -25.32 4.51
CA GLY A 132 -1.99 -25.78 3.39
C GLY A 132 -2.02 -24.87 2.16
N ASP A 133 -2.91 -23.86 2.12
CA ASP A 133 -2.88 -22.87 1.04
C ASP A 133 -1.60 -22.04 1.09
N VAL A 134 -1.13 -21.70 -0.11
CA VAL A 134 -0.04 -20.74 -0.33
C VAL A 134 -0.59 -19.56 -1.12
N LEU A 135 -0.60 -18.39 -0.50
CA LEU A 135 -1.12 -17.17 -1.10
C LEU A 135 -0.02 -16.38 -1.78
N THR A 136 -0.27 -15.94 -3.01
CA THR A 136 0.46 -14.84 -3.64
C THR A 136 -0.30 -13.56 -3.38
N MET A 137 0.31 -12.65 -2.64
CA MET A 137 -0.25 -11.36 -2.24
C MET A 137 0.43 -10.25 -3.02
N ARG A 138 -0.35 -9.29 -3.52
CA ARG A 138 0.18 -8.19 -4.34
C ARG A 138 -0.49 -6.86 -4.02
N TRP A 139 0.29 -5.78 -4.13
CA TRP A 139 -0.17 -4.40 -4.17
C TRP A 139 0.36 -3.68 -5.41
N GLN A 140 -0.42 -2.70 -5.88
CA GLN A 140 0.00 -1.76 -6.91
C GLN A 140 -0.45 -0.35 -6.56
N VAL A 141 0.43 0.62 -6.73
CA VAL A 141 0.12 2.04 -6.61
C VAL A 141 -0.69 2.50 -7.81
N ILE A 142 -1.92 2.94 -7.59
CA ILE A 142 -2.83 3.43 -8.63
C ILE A 142 -2.94 4.97 -8.63
N GLU A 143 -2.61 5.62 -7.53
CA GLU A 143 -2.60 7.07 -7.40
C GLU A 143 -1.55 7.49 -6.38
N ALA A 144 -0.79 8.54 -6.68
CA ALA A 144 0.11 9.20 -5.74
C ALA A 144 0.09 10.70 -5.98
N LYS A 145 -0.24 11.49 -4.94
CA LYS A 145 -0.34 12.94 -5.01
C LYS A 145 0.32 13.56 -3.78
N TRP A 146 1.28 14.44 -4.00
CA TRP A 146 1.87 15.18 -2.90
C TRP A 146 0.80 16.01 -2.16
N LYS A 147 0.77 15.88 -0.85
CA LYS A 147 -0.08 16.64 0.08
C LYS A 147 0.81 17.41 1.05
N ALA A 148 0.96 18.71 0.83
CA ALA A 148 1.79 19.57 1.66
C ALA A 148 1.39 19.54 3.15
N SER A 149 0.07 19.47 3.43
CA SER A 149 -0.45 19.38 4.80
C SER A 149 -0.09 18.07 5.53
N LEU A 150 0.31 17.04 4.80
CA LEU A 150 0.73 15.74 5.34
C LEU A 150 2.25 15.54 5.21
N GLY A 151 2.96 16.43 4.53
CA GLY A 151 4.39 16.31 4.28
C GLY A 151 4.79 15.08 3.45
N GLY A 152 3.89 14.54 2.63
CA GLY A 152 4.12 13.31 1.90
C GLY A 152 3.15 13.07 0.74
N ASP A 153 3.35 11.96 0.02
CA ASP A 153 2.44 11.52 -1.02
C ASP A 153 1.22 10.81 -0.41
N LEU A 154 0.03 11.37 -0.63
CA LEU A 154 -1.22 10.65 -0.41
C LEU A 154 -1.35 9.62 -1.54
N THR A 155 -1.24 8.36 -1.18
CA THR A 155 -1.09 7.23 -2.10
C THR A 155 -2.26 6.28 -1.96
N LYS A 156 -2.86 5.91 -3.11
CA LYS A 156 -3.87 4.86 -3.17
C LYS A 156 -3.28 3.62 -3.82
N LEU A 157 -3.62 2.47 -3.24
CA LEU A 157 -3.20 1.17 -3.72
C LEU A 157 -4.42 0.28 -3.95
N GLU A 158 -4.33 -0.56 -4.96
CA GLU A 158 -5.17 -1.72 -5.16
C GLU A 158 -4.35 -2.99 -5.03
N GLY A 159 -4.95 -4.02 -4.43
CA GLY A 159 -4.25 -5.27 -4.19
C GLY A 159 -5.18 -6.42 -3.86
N GLY A 160 -4.59 -7.49 -3.40
CA GLY A 160 -5.31 -8.70 -3.02
C GLY A 160 -4.40 -9.91 -2.90
N ALA A 161 -5.03 -11.06 -2.81
CA ALA A 161 -4.35 -12.35 -2.73
C ALA A 161 -5.03 -13.40 -3.59
N GLN A 162 -4.22 -14.28 -4.17
CA GLN A 162 -4.63 -15.49 -4.87
C GLN A 162 -4.03 -16.70 -4.18
N ASN A 163 -4.74 -17.82 -4.19
CA ASN A 163 -4.19 -19.10 -3.74
C ASN A 163 -3.33 -19.75 -4.85
N GLN A 164 -2.72 -20.88 -4.56
CA GLN A 164 -1.87 -21.66 -5.48
C GLN A 164 -2.59 -22.16 -6.76
N LEU A 165 -3.93 -22.09 -6.80
CA LEU A 165 -4.74 -22.41 -7.96
C LEU A 165 -5.09 -21.18 -8.82
N GLY A 166 -4.56 -19.99 -8.46
CA GLY A 166 -4.87 -18.72 -9.12
C GLY A 166 -6.25 -18.16 -8.78
N GLU A 167 -6.94 -18.70 -7.79
CA GLU A 167 -8.26 -18.23 -7.36
C GLU A 167 -8.11 -17.02 -6.44
N ASN A 168 -8.87 -15.95 -6.71
CA ASN A 168 -8.90 -14.78 -5.83
C ASN A 168 -9.54 -15.14 -4.49
N VAL A 169 -8.78 -15.00 -3.40
CA VAL A 169 -9.25 -15.19 -2.03
C VAL A 169 -9.52 -13.86 -1.33
N MET A 170 -8.89 -12.77 -1.80
CA MET A 170 -9.04 -11.44 -1.23
C MET A 170 -8.86 -10.36 -2.29
N LYS A 171 -9.66 -9.30 -2.20
CA LYS A 171 -9.45 -8.02 -2.87
C LYS A 171 -9.28 -6.93 -1.83
N ALA A 172 -8.41 -5.96 -2.10
CA ALA A 172 -8.09 -4.92 -1.15
C ALA A 172 -7.85 -3.57 -1.82
N THR A 173 -8.15 -2.51 -1.08
CA THR A 173 -7.75 -1.13 -1.37
C THR A 173 -7.06 -0.55 -0.15
N ALA A 174 -6.14 0.38 -0.36
CA ALA A 174 -5.51 1.11 0.72
C ALA A 174 -5.33 2.58 0.34
N THR A 175 -5.50 3.45 1.33
CA THR A 175 -5.06 4.84 1.27
C THR A 175 -4.02 5.04 2.36
N ILE A 176 -2.84 5.49 1.98
CA ILE A 176 -1.71 5.72 2.89
C ILE A 176 -1.09 7.08 2.61
N VAL A 177 -0.34 7.60 3.56
CA VAL A 177 0.60 8.68 3.32
C VAL A 177 2.02 8.12 3.37
N VAL A 178 2.84 8.50 2.40
CA VAL A 178 4.26 8.12 2.35
C VAL A 178 5.10 9.38 2.39
N MET A 179 5.78 9.57 3.50
CA MET A 179 6.63 10.74 3.76
C MET A 179 8.09 10.40 3.42
N PRO A 180 8.91 11.40 3.02
CA PRO A 180 10.36 11.22 2.95
C PRO A 180 10.91 10.71 4.28
N LYS A 181 11.96 9.86 4.24
CA LYS A 181 12.70 9.55 5.47
C LYS A 181 13.30 10.84 6.03
N GLU A 182 13.11 11.06 7.31
CA GLU A 182 13.90 12.06 8.02
C GLU A 182 15.38 11.63 7.95
N THR A 183 16.22 12.50 7.41
CA THR A 183 17.66 12.32 7.57
C THR A 183 17.95 12.48 9.05
N ALA A 184 18.46 11.42 9.68
CA ALA A 184 18.93 11.52 11.07
C ALA A 184 19.90 12.71 11.20
N PRO A 185 19.79 13.51 12.26
CA PRO A 185 20.64 14.67 12.48
C PRO A 185 22.11 14.27 12.62
#